data_1a6062bd443eba0f03734e24980ff6a8
#
_entry.id   1a6062bd443eba0f03734e24980ff6a8
#
_cell.length_a   1.000
_cell.length_b   1.000
_cell.length_c   1.000
_cell.angle_alpha   90.00
_cell.angle_beta   90.00
_cell.angle_gamma   90.00
#
_symmetry.space_group_name_H-M   'P 1'
#
loop_
_entity.id
_entity.type
_entity.pdbx_description
1 polymer ?
#
loop_
_entity_poly.entity_id
_entity_poly.type
_entity_poly.pdbx_seq_one_letter_code
_entity_poly.pdbx_strand_id
1 'polypeptide(L)'
;MKDSLGYLHEVWLCPNEHGQSLPACIPVGPDGDAARALNEPGSEWVWTFWTRSHAETMVVYYEFVGYGEYCVLNDLDRQPYSSDAYERQTTYLFRDDTISISGSEARR
;
A
#
# COMPACT_ATOMS: atom_id res chain seq x y z
N MET A 1 -9.86 15.88 4.63
CA MET A 1 -8.75 15.76 5.53
C MET A 1 -8.01 14.50 5.31
N LYS A 2 -6.74 14.62 5.10
CA LYS A 2 -5.95 13.43 4.87
C LYS A 2 -5.96 12.49 6.07
N ASP A 3 -6.08 13.06 7.25
CA ASP A 3 -6.05 12.23 8.46
C ASP A 3 -7.23 11.27 8.53
N SER A 4 -8.34 11.64 7.93
CA SER A 4 -9.50 10.77 8.00
C SER A 4 -9.39 9.62 7.01
N LEU A 5 -8.58 9.76 5.97
CA LEU A 5 -8.41 8.70 4.99
C LEU A 5 -7.36 7.68 5.39
N GLY A 6 -6.32 8.12 6.07
CA GLY A 6 -5.27 7.24 6.49
C GLY A 6 -4.12 7.17 5.50
N TYR A 7 -3.46 6.04 5.51
CA TYR A 7 -2.27 5.77 4.72
C TYR A 7 -2.64 4.77 3.63
N LEU A 8 -2.23 5.07 2.41
CA LEU A 8 -2.68 4.30 1.24
C LEU A 8 -1.74 3.13 0.98
N HIS A 9 -2.32 1.99 0.65
CA HIS A 9 -1.57 0.77 0.40
C HIS A 9 -1.96 0.17 -0.93
N GLU A 10 -1.02 -0.52 -1.55
CA GLU A 10 -1.24 -1.28 -2.78
C GLU A 10 -1.20 -2.76 -2.48
N VAL A 11 -2.06 -3.52 -3.13
CA VAL A 11 -1.98 -4.97 -3.10
C VAL A 11 -1.57 -5.43 -4.48
N TRP A 12 -0.55 -6.27 -4.53
CA TRP A 12 -0.01 -6.80 -5.77
C TRP A 12 -0.12 -8.31 -5.76
N LEU A 13 -0.24 -8.89 -6.94
CA LEU A 13 -0.08 -10.32 -7.12
C LEU A 13 1.21 -10.53 -7.89
N CYS A 14 2.14 -11.23 -7.26
CA CYS A 14 3.48 -11.39 -7.78
C CYS A 14 3.74 -12.84 -8.13
N PRO A 15 4.16 -13.15 -9.34
CA PRO A 15 4.41 -14.54 -9.71
C PRO A 15 5.67 -15.04 -9.02
N ASN A 16 5.70 -16.31 -8.72
CA ASN A 16 6.89 -16.93 -8.18
C ASN A 16 7.44 -17.95 -9.18
N GLU A 17 8.53 -18.59 -8.80
CA GLU A 17 9.19 -19.51 -9.73
C GLU A 17 8.36 -20.76 -10.03
N HIS A 18 7.35 -21.02 -9.22
CA HIS A 18 6.50 -22.18 -9.42
C HIS A 18 5.21 -21.86 -10.18
N GLY A 19 5.12 -20.64 -10.70
CA GLY A 19 3.93 -20.25 -11.46
C GLY A 19 2.75 -19.83 -10.60
N GLN A 20 2.94 -19.68 -9.31
CA GLN A 20 1.89 -19.25 -8.42
C GLN A 20 1.94 -17.74 -8.27
N SER A 21 0.79 -17.14 -7.99
CA SER A 21 0.74 -15.70 -7.72
C SER A 21 0.64 -15.51 -6.22
N LEU A 22 1.58 -14.77 -5.67
CA LEU A 22 1.63 -14.50 -4.23
C LEU A 22 1.26 -13.06 -3.99
N PRO A 23 0.39 -12.79 -3.01
CA PRO A 23 0.01 -11.42 -2.73
C PRO A 23 1.09 -10.68 -1.95
N ALA A 24 1.15 -9.37 -2.15
CA ALA A 24 2.03 -8.50 -1.40
C ALA A 24 1.30 -7.20 -1.11
N CYS A 25 1.53 -6.64 0.06
CA CYS A 25 0.92 -5.38 0.47
C CYS A 25 2.04 -4.37 0.65
N ILE A 26 2.00 -3.29 -0.11
CA ILE A 26 3.10 -2.33 -0.18
C ILE A 26 2.54 -0.93 -0.02
N PRO A 27 3.15 -0.08 0.83
CA PRO A 27 2.70 1.31 0.90
C PRO A 27 2.88 2.02 -0.43
N VAL A 28 1.93 2.86 -0.77
CA VAL A 28 2.07 3.72 -1.94
C VAL A 28 3.10 4.80 -1.61
N GLY A 29 4.01 5.07 -2.54
CA GLY A 29 4.99 6.12 -2.39
C GLY A 29 6.35 5.61 -1.97
N PRO A 30 7.21 6.52 -1.53
CA PRO A 30 8.63 6.16 -1.29
C PRO A 30 8.83 5.11 -0.22
N ASP A 31 7.93 5.03 0.76
CA ASP A 31 8.07 4.03 1.80
C ASP A 31 7.96 2.61 1.25
N GLY A 32 7.34 2.44 0.09
CA GLY A 32 7.22 1.13 -0.53
C GLY A 32 8.15 0.88 -1.70
N ASP A 33 9.00 1.86 -2.04
CA ASP A 33 9.82 1.76 -3.24
C ASP A 33 10.74 0.54 -3.22
N ALA A 34 11.37 0.28 -2.09
CA ALA A 34 12.30 -0.85 -2.01
C ALA A 34 11.57 -2.18 -2.20
N ALA A 35 10.38 -2.28 -1.63
CA ALA A 35 9.58 -3.50 -1.79
C ALA A 35 9.13 -3.67 -3.23
N ARG A 36 8.69 -2.57 -3.85
CA ARG A 36 8.24 -2.64 -5.24
C ARG A 36 9.38 -3.03 -6.18
N ALA A 37 10.58 -2.60 -5.86
CA ALA A 37 11.74 -2.93 -6.69
C ALA A 37 12.04 -4.41 -6.68
N LEU A 38 11.55 -5.14 -5.68
CA LEU A 38 11.76 -6.57 -5.59
C LEU A 38 10.68 -7.38 -6.29
N ASN A 39 9.64 -6.72 -6.79
CA ASN A 39 8.55 -7.44 -7.46
C ASN A 39 9.08 -8.11 -8.72
N GLU A 40 8.66 -9.34 -8.92
CA GLU A 40 9.05 -10.07 -10.12
C GLU A 40 8.35 -9.49 -11.33
N PRO A 41 8.98 -9.62 -12.51
CA PRO A 41 8.28 -9.24 -13.74
C PRO A 41 6.96 -9.99 -13.84
N GLY A 42 5.95 -9.29 -14.28
CA GLY A 42 4.62 -9.91 -14.36
C GLY A 42 3.77 -9.68 -13.14
N SER A 43 4.29 -8.97 -12.14
CA SER A 43 3.48 -8.61 -10.98
C SER A 43 2.37 -7.66 -11.38
N GLU A 44 1.21 -7.81 -10.77
CA GLU A 44 0.04 -7.01 -11.08
C GLU A 44 -0.45 -6.27 -9.86
N TRP A 45 -0.75 -5.00 -10.04
CA TRP A 45 -1.34 -4.15 -9.01
C TRP A 45 -2.86 -4.35 -9.10
N VAL A 46 -3.44 -4.98 -8.06
CA VAL A 46 -4.84 -5.39 -8.15
C VAL A 46 -5.78 -4.62 -7.25
N TRP A 47 -5.28 -3.91 -6.25
CA TRP A 47 -6.16 -3.22 -5.32
C TRP A 47 -5.41 -2.18 -4.52
N THR A 48 -6.14 -1.17 -4.01
CA THR A 48 -5.60 -0.18 -3.08
C THR A 48 -6.60 0.03 -1.96
N PHE A 49 -6.10 0.39 -0.80
CA PHE A 49 -6.96 0.70 0.33
C PHE A 49 -6.24 1.61 1.32
N TRP A 50 -7.02 2.25 2.17
CA TRP A 50 -6.54 3.19 3.19
C TRP A 50 -6.71 2.59 4.57
N THR A 51 -5.71 2.76 5.44
CA THR A 51 -5.83 2.40 6.85
C THR A 51 -5.00 3.37 7.68
N ARG A 52 -5.13 3.27 8.99
CA ARG A 52 -4.46 4.20 9.89
C ARG A 52 -3.33 3.59 10.69
N SER A 53 -3.22 2.28 10.71
CA SER A 53 -2.17 1.61 11.46
C SER A 53 -1.78 0.34 10.75
N HIS A 54 -0.61 -0.17 11.10
CA HIS A 54 -0.16 -1.43 10.53
C HIS A 54 -1.12 -2.57 10.90
N ALA A 55 -1.62 -2.58 12.13
CA ALA A 55 -2.55 -3.62 12.54
C ALA A 55 -3.79 -3.60 11.66
N GLU A 56 -4.34 -2.41 11.43
CA GLU A 56 -5.52 -2.29 10.57
C GLU A 56 -5.21 -2.73 9.16
N THR A 57 -4.03 -2.38 8.66
CA THR A 57 -3.60 -2.79 7.33
C THR A 57 -3.60 -4.31 7.21
N MET A 58 -3.05 -4.98 8.20
CA MET A 58 -2.94 -6.43 8.13
C MET A 58 -4.30 -7.10 8.24
N VAL A 59 -5.21 -6.53 9.02
CA VAL A 59 -6.56 -7.08 9.10
C VAL A 59 -7.25 -7.01 7.75
N VAL A 60 -7.19 -5.84 7.10
CA VAL A 60 -7.81 -5.66 5.80
C VAL A 60 -7.15 -6.56 4.75
N TYR A 61 -5.83 -6.60 4.77
CA TYR A 61 -5.08 -7.39 3.80
C TYR A 61 -5.37 -8.86 3.95
N TYR A 62 -5.37 -9.38 5.18
CA TYR A 62 -5.67 -10.79 5.42
C TYR A 62 -7.05 -11.17 4.94
N GLU A 63 -8.01 -10.28 5.17
CA GLU A 63 -9.37 -10.54 4.72
C GLU A 63 -9.44 -10.58 3.20
N PHE A 64 -8.75 -9.67 2.54
CA PHE A 64 -8.76 -9.60 1.09
C PHE A 64 -8.16 -10.86 0.47
N VAL A 65 -7.04 -11.33 1.01
CA VAL A 65 -6.36 -12.48 0.42
C VAL A 65 -6.85 -13.81 0.96
N GLY A 66 -7.77 -13.79 1.92
CA GLY A 66 -8.36 -15.03 2.40
C GLY A 66 -7.51 -15.78 3.41
N TYR A 67 -6.61 -15.08 4.08
CA TYR A 67 -5.77 -15.71 5.09
C TYR A 67 -6.47 -15.93 6.42
N GLY A 68 -7.64 -15.32 6.61
CA GLY A 68 -8.35 -15.44 7.86
C GLY A 68 -8.05 -14.27 8.77
N GLU A 69 -8.14 -14.51 10.06
CA GLU A 69 -8.03 -13.45 11.04
C GLU A 69 -6.57 -13.13 11.32
N TYR A 70 -6.26 -11.84 11.34
CA TYR A 70 -4.92 -11.41 11.69
C TYR A 70 -4.84 -11.20 13.20
N CYS A 71 -3.83 -11.76 13.83
CA CYS A 71 -3.64 -11.65 15.27
C CYS A 71 -2.57 -10.60 15.55
N VAL A 72 -2.98 -9.53 16.23
CA VAL A 72 -2.06 -8.46 16.57
C VAL A 72 -1.23 -8.88 17.77
N LEU A 73 0.08 -8.98 17.59
CA LEU A 73 0.98 -9.47 18.63
C LEU A 73 1.67 -8.36 19.41
N ASN A 74 1.53 -7.13 18.96
CA ASN A 74 2.36 -6.05 19.45
C ASN A 74 1.56 -4.76 19.42
N ASP A 75 1.54 -4.05 20.56
CA ASP A 75 0.77 -2.82 20.63
C ASP A 75 1.29 -1.75 19.69
N LEU A 76 2.55 -1.80 19.30
CA LEU A 76 3.08 -0.83 18.35
C LEU A 76 2.36 -0.91 17.01
N ASP A 77 1.89 -2.09 16.65
CA ASP A 77 1.16 -2.24 15.39
C ASP A 77 -0.16 -1.50 15.39
N ARG A 78 -0.69 -1.21 16.57
CA ARG A 78 -1.96 -0.49 16.67
C ARG A 78 -1.80 1.02 16.64
N GLN A 79 -0.56 1.50 16.73
CA GLN A 79 -0.31 2.92 16.69
C GLN A 79 -0.60 3.47 15.32
N PRO A 80 -1.12 4.69 15.24
CA PRO A 80 -1.32 5.30 13.93
C PRO A 80 0.02 5.46 13.23
N TYR A 81 -0.02 5.46 11.92
CA TYR A 81 1.18 5.78 11.16
C TYR A 81 1.65 7.18 11.55
N SER A 82 2.95 7.39 11.49
CA SER A 82 3.53 8.65 11.92
C SER A 82 3.13 9.77 10.96
N SER A 83 3.20 11.00 11.46
CA SER A 83 2.93 12.13 10.59
C SER A 83 3.97 12.24 9.49
N ASP A 84 5.20 11.78 9.76
CA ASP A 84 6.22 11.77 8.71
C ASP A 84 5.84 10.83 7.58
N ALA A 85 5.26 9.68 7.90
CA ALA A 85 4.83 8.73 6.87
C ALA A 85 3.73 9.35 6.02
N TYR A 86 2.75 9.97 6.66
CA TYR A 86 1.68 10.65 5.93
C TYR A 86 2.23 11.74 5.03
N GLU A 87 3.20 12.49 5.55
CA GLU A 87 3.75 13.59 4.79
C GLU A 87 4.51 13.09 3.57
N ARG A 88 5.29 12.05 3.73
CA ARG A 88 6.01 11.46 2.61
C ARG A 88 5.06 10.96 1.54
N GLN A 89 4.00 10.32 1.96
CA GLN A 89 3.03 9.80 0.99
C GLN A 89 2.26 10.92 0.32
N THR A 90 1.87 11.92 1.09
CA THR A 90 1.14 13.06 0.53
C THR A 90 1.99 13.78 -0.50
N THR A 91 3.25 13.99 -0.18
CA THR A 91 4.17 14.62 -1.12
C THR A 91 4.28 13.81 -2.40
N TYR A 92 4.37 12.51 -2.25
CA TYR A 92 4.44 11.63 -3.41
C TYR A 92 3.17 11.69 -4.26
N LEU A 93 2.02 11.64 -3.60
CA LEU A 93 0.76 11.62 -4.32
C LEU A 93 0.53 12.89 -5.12
N PHE A 94 1.05 13.99 -4.63
CA PHE A 94 0.86 15.28 -5.31
C PHE A 94 2.13 15.77 -6.00
N ARG A 95 3.11 14.90 -6.18
CA ARG A 95 4.39 15.31 -6.77
C ARG A 95 4.24 15.83 -8.18
N ASP A 96 3.26 15.34 -8.89
CA ASP A 96 3.04 15.73 -10.28
C ASP A 96 1.90 16.71 -10.41
N ASP A 97 1.58 17.40 -9.34
CA ASP A 97 0.40 18.23 -9.33
C ASP A 97 0.41 19.25 -10.43
N THR A 98 1.55 19.86 -10.69
CA THR A 98 1.66 20.83 -11.74
C THR A 98 1.61 20.20 -13.13
N ILE A 99 1.93 18.92 -13.23
CA ILE A 99 1.97 18.21 -14.49
C ILE A 99 0.73 17.39 -14.67
N SER A 100 0.18 16.92 -13.61
CA SER A 100 -0.89 15.94 -13.63
C SER A 100 -2.14 16.45 -14.29
N ILE A 101 -2.30 17.74 -14.34
CA ILE A 101 -3.46 18.31 -14.97
C ILE A 101 -3.65 17.77 -16.36
N SER A 102 -2.56 17.55 -17.05
CA SER A 102 -2.66 17.07 -18.40
C SER A 102 -2.68 15.57 -18.50
N GLY A 103 -2.12 14.87 -17.56
CA GLY A 103 -1.90 13.47 -17.76
C GLY A 103 -2.41 12.51 -16.72
N SER A 104 -2.65 12.98 -15.53
CA SER A 104 -2.97 12.05 -14.43
C SER A 104 -4.23 11.26 -14.70
N GLU A 105 -5.18 11.86 -15.35
CA GLU A 105 -6.43 11.20 -15.59
C GLU A 105 -6.26 9.98 -16.48
N ALA A 106 -5.29 10.01 -17.33
CA ALA A 106 -5.09 8.90 -18.24
C ALA A 106 -4.66 7.63 -17.54
N ARG A 107 -4.11 7.77 -16.39
CA ARG A 107 -3.56 6.62 -15.70
C ARG A 107 -4.53 5.96 -14.76
N ARG A 108 -5.63 6.58 -14.55
CA ARG A 108 -6.53 5.99 -13.57
C ARG A 108 -7.63 5.27 -14.18
#